data_dc677a04db73f82f7534e29f878df2b6
#
_entry.id   dc677a04db73f82f7534e29f878df2b6
#
_cell.length_a   1.000
_cell.length_b   1.000
_cell.length_c   1.000
_cell.angle_alpha   90.00
_cell.angle_beta   90.00
_cell.angle_gamma   90.00
#
_symmetry.space_group_name_H-M   'P 1'
#
loop_
_entity.id
_entity.type
_entity.pdbx_description
1 polymer ?
#
loop_
_entity_poly.entity_id
_entity_poly.type
_entity_poly.pdbx_seq_one_letter_code
_entity_poly.pdbx_strand_id
1 'polypeptide(L)'
;LDLSRIIPVDKIVKSGEISFHILGDTGSTKILDPTHMVENAMEYDFGKHDISFLFHVGDVIYNFGEADDYYSEFYEPYAHYPVPIFAIPGNKDGDCRPGSNEKSLAAFVTNFCAKKQEVTVDAGDINRWPMIQPNVYWTLEAPFVTIIGLYSNVPDGGVIKQDQLDWFKQELANAPKDKALIIAVHHATFSADDEHSGSDVMLNVLDKTFAQSHRLPDAVFSGHVHNYQRFTRELNGHEIPYLVVGSGGHKLHKIQKNDNVIINTPFKLPDRGDVTLESYCDDRYGFMRLEITPDKLQGKFFSAGARHQDGFIHEKIDKFELDLHKHKLVG
;
A
#
# COMPACT_ATOMS: atom_id res chain seq x y z
N LEU A 1 10.20 -9.13 9.69
CA LEU A 1 11.16 -9.43 8.64
C LEU A 1 12.18 -8.30 8.54
N ASP A 2 13.47 -8.61 8.51
CA ASP A 2 14.53 -7.62 8.31
C ASP A 2 14.89 -7.56 6.81
N LEU A 3 14.86 -6.35 6.23
CA LEU A 3 15.16 -6.12 4.80
C LEU A 3 16.57 -6.59 4.42
N SER A 4 17.54 -6.49 5.35
CA SER A 4 18.93 -6.93 5.12
C SER A 4 19.08 -8.44 4.82
N ARG A 5 18.06 -9.23 5.14
CA ARG A 5 18.00 -10.66 4.79
C ARG A 5 17.51 -10.93 3.37
N ILE A 6 16.98 -9.91 2.70
CA ILE A 6 16.39 -10.00 1.36
C ILE A 6 17.27 -9.32 0.33
N ILE A 7 17.76 -8.10 0.64
CA ILE A 7 18.63 -7.31 -0.23
C ILE A 7 19.82 -6.73 0.56
N PRO A 8 20.94 -6.42 -0.12
CA PRO A 8 22.03 -5.66 0.50
C PRO A 8 21.59 -4.24 0.87
N VAL A 9 21.74 -3.86 2.14
CA VAL A 9 21.31 -2.54 2.65
C VAL A 9 22.44 -1.53 2.81
N ASP A 10 23.69 -1.90 2.57
CA ASP A 10 24.86 -1.03 2.78
C ASP A 10 24.78 0.28 1.98
N LYS A 11 24.27 0.22 0.74
CA LYS A 11 24.10 1.40 -0.10
C LYS A 11 23.05 2.35 0.49
N ILE A 12 21.94 1.80 0.99
CA ILE A 12 20.85 2.55 1.64
C ILE A 12 21.38 3.25 2.88
N VAL A 13 22.08 2.52 3.75
CA VAL A 13 22.66 3.09 4.97
C VAL A 13 23.68 4.18 4.65
N LYS A 14 24.52 3.98 3.63
CA LYS A 14 25.54 4.94 3.22
C LYS A 14 24.95 6.20 2.57
N SER A 15 23.85 6.08 1.81
CA SER A 15 23.16 7.24 1.21
C SER A 15 22.41 8.06 2.26
N GLY A 16 22.02 7.45 3.39
CA GLY A 16 21.18 8.08 4.41
C GLY A 16 19.70 8.16 4.00
N GLU A 17 19.29 7.46 2.95
CA GLU A 17 17.93 7.50 2.42
C GLU A 17 17.51 6.11 1.92
N ILE A 18 16.25 5.74 2.16
CA ILE A 18 15.59 4.61 1.52
C ILE A 18 14.44 5.11 0.65
N SER A 19 14.37 4.59 -0.57
CA SER A 19 13.25 4.84 -1.49
C SER A 19 12.56 3.54 -1.86
N PHE A 20 11.23 3.56 -1.94
CA PHE A 20 10.44 2.41 -2.38
C PHE A 20 9.10 2.85 -3.00
N HIS A 21 8.52 1.96 -3.81
CA HIS A 21 7.19 2.17 -4.35
C HIS A 21 6.12 1.58 -3.43
N ILE A 22 4.91 2.17 -3.46
CA ILE A 22 3.73 1.66 -2.77
C ILE A 22 2.49 1.87 -3.63
N LEU A 23 1.66 0.84 -3.74
CA LEU A 23 0.38 0.84 -4.44
C LEU A 23 -0.46 -0.36 -3.96
N GLY A 24 -1.71 -0.43 -4.40
CA GLY A 24 -2.61 -1.57 -4.21
C GLY A 24 -3.62 -1.67 -5.35
N ASP A 25 -4.49 -2.69 -5.26
CA ASP A 25 -5.63 -2.86 -6.16
C ASP A 25 -5.20 -2.96 -7.63
N THR A 26 -4.31 -3.92 -7.91
CA THR A 26 -3.65 -4.07 -9.21
C THR A 26 -4.29 -5.10 -10.11
N GLY A 27 -4.80 -6.20 -9.58
CA GLY A 27 -5.38 -7.29 -10.36
C GLY A 27 -6.58 -6.87 -11.19
N SER A 28 -6.77 -7.50 -12.34
CA SER A 28 -7.92 -7.28 -13.20
C SER A 28 -8.17 -8.46 -14.11
N THR A 29 -9.36 -9.05 -14.02
CA THR A 29 -9.78 -10.19 -14.85
C THR A 29 -10.18 -9.81 -16.28
N LYS A 30 -10.35 -8.53 -16.58
CA LYS A 30 -10.91 -8.09 -17.87
C LYS A 30 -9.98 -7.26 -18.73
N ILE A 31 -9.19 -6.39 -18.14
CA ILE A 31 -8.29 -5.46 -18.84
C ILE A 31 -7.01 -5.32 -18.01
N LEU A 32 -5.92 -5.95 -18.45
CA LEU A 32 -4.61 -5.87 -17.80
C LEU A 32 -3.81 -4.64 -18.20
N ASP A 33 -4.22 -3.91 -19.26
CA ASP A 33 -3.51 -2.74 -19.76
C ASP A 33 -3.18 -1.70 -18.68
N PRO A 34 -4.09 -1.35 -17.73
CA PRO A 34 -3.77 -0.41 -16.66
C PRO A 34 -2.68 -0.89 -15.70
N THR A 35 -2.69 -2.17 -15.32
CA THR A 35 -1.67 -2.77 -14.45
C THR A 35 -0.29 -2.73 -15.13
N HIS A 36 -0.20 -3.15 -16.39
CA HIS A 36 1.02 -3.04 -17.17
C HIS A 36 1.48 -1.59 -17.36
N MET A 37 0.54 -0.67 -17.54
CA MET A 37 0.86 0.76 -17.67
C MET A 37 1.50 1.33 -16.40
N VAL A 38 0.95 0.97 -15.23
CA VAL A 38 1.50 1.40 -13.92
C VAL A 38 2.86 0.76 -13.68
N GLU A 39 2.99 -0.55 -13.95
CA GLU A 39 4.23 -1.29 -13.78
C GLU A 39 5.35 -0.70 -14.67
N ASN A 40 5.09 -0.48 -15.95
CA ASN A 40 6.04 0.15 -16.86
C ASN A 40 6.46 1.57 -16.39
N ALA A 41 5.55 2.33 -15.80
CA ALA A 41 5.87 3.65 -15.22
C ALA A 41 6.76 3.51 -13.97
N MET A 42 6.56 2.49 -13.14
CA MET A 42 7.42 2.18 -12.00
C MET A 42 8.82 1.70 -12.44
N GLU A 43 8.92 0.88 -13.49
CA GLU A 43 10.23 0.49 -14.07
C GLU A 43 10.99 1.72 -14.59
N TYR A 44 10.31 2.64 -15.26
CA TYR A 44 10.91 3.88 -15.70
C TYR A 44 11.40 4.74 -14.53
N ASP A 45 10.63 4.82 -13.45
CA ASP A 45 11.03 5.53 -12.23
C ASP A 45 12.23 4.85 -11.56
N PHE A 46 12.24 3.50 -11.49
CA PHE A 46 13.38 2.71 -11.02
C PHE A 46 14.66 3.01 -11.80
N GLY A 47 14.58 3.18 -13.11
CA GLY A 47 15.73 3.54 -13.95
C GLY A 47 16.36 4.90 -13.61
N LYS A 48 15.68 5.72 -12.80
CA LYS A 48 16.14 7.07 -12.39
C LYS A 48 16.40 7.21 -10.91
N HIS A 49 15.89 6.30 -10.11
CA HIS A 49 15.94 6.35 -8.65
C HIS A 49 16.35 4.99 -8.06
N ASP A 50 17.03 5.01 -6.92
CA ASP A 50 17.46 3.81 -6.20
C ASP A 50 16.28 3.20 -5.41
N ILE A 51 15.32 2.58 -6.10
CA ILE A 51 14.17 1.93 -5.49
C ILE A 51 14.59 0.60 -4.85
N SER A 52 14.24 0.39 -3.58
CA SER A 52 14.65 -0.78 -2.80
C SER A 52 13.66 -1.94 -2.87
N PHE A 53 12.36 -1.64 -2.94
CA PHE A 53 11.28 -2.64 -3.02
C PHE A 53 9.96 -1.97 -3.46
N LEU A 54 8.96 -2.80 -3.74
CA LEU A 54 7.55 -2.42 -3.80
C LEU A 54 6.85 -2.95 -2.55
N PHE A 55 6.01 -2.13 -1.90
CA PHE A 55 5.08 -2.57 -0.87
C PHE A 55 3.65 -2.49 -1.41
N HIS A 56 3.00 -3.64 -1.57
CA HIS A 56 1.64 -3.75 -2.10
C HIS A 56 0.63 -3.79 -0.95
N VAL A 57 -0.35 -2.89 -0.94
CA VAL A 57 -1.31 -2.75 0.16
C VAL A 57 -2.59 -3.57 -0.02
N GLY A 58 -2.53 -4.65 -0.81
CA GLY A 58 -3.60 -5.64 -0.93
C GLY A 58 -4.41 -5.55 -2.21
N ASP A 59 -5.27 -6.54 -2.41
CA ASP A 59 -5.98 -6.82 -3.65
C ASP A 59 -4.98 -6.95 -4.82
N VAL A 60 -4.10 -7.95 -4.67
CA VAL A 60 -3.07 -8.29 -5.66
C VAL A 60 -3.71 -8.90 -6.90
N ILE A 61 -4.73 -9.75 -6.70
CA ILE A 61 -5.50 -10.41 -7.75
C ILE A 61 -7.00 -10.23 -7.55
N TYR A 62 -7.79 -10.42 -8.61
CA TYR A 62 -9.25 -10.24 -8.67
C TYR A 62 -9.93 -11.37 -9.49
N ASN A 63 -11.24 -11.71 -9.25
CA ASN A 63 -12.10 -11.19 -8.17
C ASN A 63 -12.01 -12.04 -6.90
N PHE A 64 -11.27 -13.14 -6.96
CA PHE A 64 -11.11 -14.14 -5.90
C PHE A 64 -9.63 -14.48 -5.76
N GLY A 65 -9.20 -14.75 -4.53
CA GLY A 65 -7.81 -15.03 -4.19
C GLY A 65 -7.35 -16.45 -4.55
N GLU A 66 -7.56 -16.89 -5.81
CA GLU A 66 -7.24 -18.24 -6.26
C GLU A 66 -5.96 -18.31 -7.09
N ALA A 67 -5.27 -19.45 -7.02
CA ALA A 67 -3.95 -19.65 -7.61
C ALA A 67 -3.92 -19.42 -9.13
N ASP A 68 -5.00 -19.78 -9.85
CA ASP A 68 -5.09 -19.70 -11.31
C ASP A 68 -4.92 -18.27 -11.87
N ASP A 69 -5.23 -17.24 -11.06
CA ASP A 69 -5.21 -15.86 -11.49
C ASP A 69 -3.82 -15.18 -11.23
N TYR A 70 -2.93 -15.80 -10.42
CA TYR A 70 -1.63 -15.23 -10.07
C TYR A 70 -0.68 -15.04 -11.25
N TYR A 71 -0.68 -15.97 -12.23
CA TYR A 71 0.17 -15.84 -13.40
C TYR A 71 -0.13 -14.54 -14.16
N SER A 72 -1.38 -14.39 -14.59
CA SER A 72 -1.80 -13.28 -15.45
C SER A 72 -1.90 -11.93 -14.73
N GLU A 73 -2.26 -11.93 -13.45
CA GLU A 73 -2.54 -10.68 -12.73
C GLU A 73 -1.36 -10.18 -11.89
N PHE A 74 -0.39 -11.05 -11.57
CA PHE A 74 0.76 -10.68 -10.77
C PHE A 74 2.09 -11.03 -11.46
N TYR A 75 2.35 -12.29 -11.80
CA TYR A 75 3.67 -12.68 -12.29
C TYR A 75 3.99 -12.09 -13.66
N GLU A 76 3.07 -12.13 -14.61
CA GLU A 76 3.27 -11.60 -15.95
C GLU A 76 3.46 -10.07 -15.95
N PRO A 77 2.58 -9.25 -15.32
CA PRO A 77 2.79 -7.81 -15.24
C PRO A 77 4.13 -7.43 -14.59
N TYR A 78 4.51 -8.09 -13.52
CA TYR A 78 5.74 -7.76 -12.76
C TYR A 78 6.96 -8.60 -13.15
N ALA A 79 6.93 -9.27 -14.32
CA ALA A 79 8.03 -10.16 -14.75
C ALA A 79 9.39 -9.46 -14.80
N HIS A 80 9.41 -8.20 -15.17
CA HIS A 80 10.64 -7.40 -15.33
C HIS A 80 10.88 -6.41 -14.18
N TYR A 81 9.95 -6.27 -13.26
CA TYR A 81 10.13 -5.38 -12.11
C TYR A 81 11.30 -5.84 -11.23
N PRO A 82 12.38 -5.04 -11.05
CA PRO A 82 13.70 -5.60 -10.70
C PRO A 82 13.94 -5.78 -9.20
N VAL A 83 13.01 -5.36 -8.33
CA VAL A 83 13.18 -5.41 -6.88
C VAL A 83 12.13 -6.31 -6.20
N PRO A 84 12.32 -6.68 -4.91
CA PRO A 84 11.34 -7.46 -4.17
C PRO A 84 9.98 -6.77 -4.09
N ILE A 85 8.91 -7.57 -4.13
CA ILE A 85 7.53 -7.11 -3.96
C ILE A 85 6.98 -7.71 -2.67
N PHE A 86 6.88 -6.88 -1.63
CA PHE A 86 6.21 -7.23 -0.38
C PHE A 86 4.72 -6.90 -0.47
N ALA A 87 3.87 -7.66 0.22
CA ALA A 87 2.44 -7.41 0.22
C ALA A 87 1.78 -7.68 1.57
N ILE A 88 0.67 -7.01 1.82
CA ILE A 88 -0.39 -7.46 2.70
C ILE A 88 -1.57 -7.89 1.84
N PRO A 89 -2.41 -8.87 2.26
CA PRO A 89 -3.59 -9.22 1.48
C PRO A 89 -4.71 -8.20 1.65
N GLY A 90 -5.45 -7.98 0.55
CA GLY A 90 -6.75 -7.32 0.58
C GLY A 90 -7.89 -8.31 0.80
N ASN A 91 -9.13 -7.83 0.62
CA ASN A 91 -10.29 -8.71 0.75
C ASN A 91 -10.42 -9.66 -0.45
N LYS A 92 -10.05 -9.24 -1.67
CA LYS A 92 -10.11 -10.12 -2.85
C LYS A 92 -9.09 -11.26 -2.78
N ASP A 93 -7.90 -11.01 -2.24
CA ASP A 93 -6.91 -12.06 -1.97
C ASP A 93 -7.41 -13.13 -0.99
N GLY A 94 -8.36 -12.78 -0.12
CA GLY A 94 -8.97 -13.68 0.86
C GLY A 94 -10.28 -14.30 0.43
N ASP A 95 -10.98 -13.76 -0.57
CA ASP A 95 -12.23 -14.31 -1.09
C ASP A 95 -11.97 -15.58 -1.91
N CYS A 96 -12.92 -16.53 -1.85
CA CYS A 96 -12.91 -17.75 -2.64
C CYS A 96 -14.13 -17.80 -3.54
N ARG A 97 -13.99 -18.37 -4.75
CA ARG A 97 -15.13 -18.59 -5.66
C ARG A 97 -16.21 -19.44 -4.99
N PRO A 98 -17.48 -19.10 -5.16
CA PRO A 98 -18.57 -19.96 -4.68
C PRO A 98 -18.43 -21.40 -5.18
N GLY A 99 -18.36 -22.36 -4.26
CA GLY A 99 -18.17 -23.78 -4.57
C GLY A 99 -16.71 -24.21 -4.73
N SER A 100 -15.74 -23.33 -4.61
CA SER A 100 -14.31 -23.69 -4.55
C SER A 100 -14.00 -24.48 -3.27
N ASN A 101 -13.04 -25.41 -3.37
CA ASN A 101 -12.46 -26.10 -2.23
C ASN A 101 -11.20 -25.44 -1.69
N GLU A 102 -10.75 -24.35 -2.30
CA GLU A 102 -9.59 -23.60 -1.84
C GLU A 102 -9.89 -22.91 -0.49
N LYS A 103 -8.86 -22.83 0.31
CA LYS A 103 -8.95 -22.09 1.59
C LYS A 103 -8.61 -20.63 1.35
N SER A 104 -9.35 -19.76 2.03
CA SER A 104 -9.04 -18.33 2.06
C SER A 104 -7.54 -18.09 2.26
N LEU A 105 -6.96 -17.21 1.46
CA LEU A 105 -5.53 -16.85 1.45
C LEU A 105 -4.55 -17.97 1.05
N ALA A 106 -5.00 -19.15 0.59
CA ALA A 106 -4.07 -20.24 0.27
C ALA A 106 -3.07 -19.82 -0.82
N ALA A 107 -3.52 -19.20 -1.89
CA ALA A 107 -2.67 -18.71 -2.96
C ALA A 107 -1.78 -17.55 -2.51
N PHE A 108 -2.32 -16.60 -1.74
CA PHE A 108 -1.51 -15.52 -1.17
C PHE A 108 -0.35 -16.06 -0.30
N VAL A 109 -0.62 -17.04 0.57
CA VAL A 109 0.41 -17.69 1.41
C VAL A 109 1.46 -18.39 0.56
N THR A 110 1.05 -19.06 -0.54
CA THR A 110 1.98 -19.71 -1.47
C THR A 110 2.94 -18.70 -2.10
N ASN A 111 2.45 -17.52 -2.49
CA ASN A 111 3.20 -16.55 -3.28
C ASN A 111 3.92 -15.47 -2.44
N PHE A 112 3.45 -15.19 -1.21
CA PHE A 112 4.05 -14.17 -0.35
C PHE A 112 4.60 -14.68 0.98
N CYS A 113 4.14 -15.85 1.46
CA CYS A 113 4.60 -16.42 2.74
C CYS A 113 5.26 -17.79 2.53
N ALA A 114 5.99 -17.95 1.44
CA ALA A 114 6.65 -19.20 1.12
C ALA A 114 7.75 -19.54 2.15
N LYS A 115 7.97 -20.83 2.39
CA LYS A 115 9.02 -21.31 3.32
C LYS A 115 10.42 -21.23 2.72
N LYS A 116 10.51 -21.16 1.38
CA LYS A 116 11.75 -21.12 0.62
C LYS A 116 11.56 -20.25 -0.63
N GLN A 117 12.65 -19.73 -1.14
CA GLN A 117 12.71 -19.04 -2.43
C GLN A 117 12.84 -20.07 -3.55
N GLU A 118 11.75 -20.64 -3.98
CA GLU A 118 11.63 -21.55 -5.12
C GLU A 118 10.50 -21.05 -6.01
N VAL A 119 10.69 -21.04 -7.34
CA VAL A 119 9.62 -20.63 -8.27
C VAL A 119 8.39 -21.50 -8.01
N THR A 120 7.24 -20.85 -7.78
CA THR A 120 5.96 -21.53 -7.56
C THR A 120 5.36 -22.02 -8.89
N VAL A 121 4.42 -22.96 -8.81
CA VAL A 121 3.63 -23.38 -9.99
C VAL A 121 2.83 -22.19 -10.54
N ASP A 122 2.37 -21.29 -9.67
CA ASP A 122 1.57 -20.11 -10.02
C ASP A 122 2.37 -19.07 -10.84
N ALA A 123 3.71 -19.13 -10.80
CA ALA A 123 4.59 -18.27 -11.58
C ALA A 123 4.76 -18.74 -13.05
N GLY A 124 4.34 -19.97 -13.38
CA GLY A 124 4.48 -20.52 -14.72
C GLY A 124 5.93 -20.54 -15.20
N ASP A 125 6.21 -19.84 -16.28
CA ASP A 125 7.55 -19.69 -16.88
C ASP A 125 8.29 -18.42 -16.44
N ILE A 126 7.67 -17.60 -15.57
CA ILE A 126 8.27 -16.38 -15.04
C ILE A 126 9.25 -16.71 -13.92
N ASN A 127 10.50 -16.27 -14.05
CA ASN A 127 11.55 -16.48 -13.06
C ASN A 127 11.52 -15.43 -11.95
N ARG A 128 10.37 -15.27 -11.30
CA ARG A 128 10.20 -14.48 -10.08
C ARG A 128 9.93 -15.41 -8.91
N TRP A 129 10.70 -15.25 -7.85
CA TRP A 129 10.52 -16.04 -6.65
C TRP A 129 9.42 -15.47 -5.74
N PRO A 130 8.69 -16.34 -5.04
CA PRO A 130 7.74 -15.90 -4.02
C PRO A 130 8.49 -15.22 -2.87
N MET A 131 7.77 -14.38 -2.13
CA MET A 131 8.30 -13.78 -0.91
C MET A 131 8.26 -14.77 0.26
N ILE A 132 9.14 -14.54 1.23
CA ILE A 132 9.25 -15.33 2.46
C ILE A 132 8.78 -14.52 3.67
N GLN A 133 7.66 -13.80 3.50
CA GLN A 133 7.04 -13.05 4.59
C GLN A 133 6.62 -14.00 5.71
N PRO A 134 6.75 -13.60 6.99
CA PRO A 134 6.51 -14.53 8.10
C PRO A 134 5.03 -14.88 8.29
N ASN A 135 4.11 -14.03 7.82
CA ASN A 135 2.67 -14.19 7.94
C ASN A 135 1.95 -13.27 6.94
N VAL A 136 0.63 -13.35 6.85
CA VAL A 136 -0.24 -12.44 6.10
C VAL A 136 -0.37 -11.05 6.75
N TYR A 137 -0.02 -10.93 8.02
CA TYR A 137 0.26 -9.67 8.72
C TYR A 137 1.65 -9.75 9.36
N TRP A 138 2.43 -8.71 9.28
CA TRP A 138 3.84 -8.78 9.62
C TRP A 138 4.51 -7.40 9.65
N THR A 139 5.69 -7.32 10.24
CA THR A 139 6.50 -6.11 10.30
C THR A 139 7.72 -6.23 9.39
N LEU A 140 7.96 -5.23 8.54
CA LEU A 140 9.20 -5.02 7.81
C LEU A 140 10.08 -4.04 8.58
N GLU A 141 11.26 -4.51 8.99
CA GLU A 141 12.32 -3.66 9.48
C GLU A 141 13.28 -3.32 8.35
N ALA A 142 13.44 -2.04 8.06
CA ALA A 142 14.36 -1.53 7.05
C ALA A 142 15.21 -0.38 7.63
N PRO A 143 16.31 0.03 6.98
CA PRO A 143 16.95 1.28 7.32
C PRO A 143 15.97 2.44 7.24
N PHE A 144 15.93 3.28 8.30
CA PHE A 144 15.12 4.49 8.43
C PHE A 144 13.60 4.30 8.51
N VAL A 145 13.05 3.09 8.33
CA VAL A 145 11.61 2.85 8.39
C VAL A 145 11.26 1.47 8.96
N THR A 146 10.19 1.44 9.75
CA THR A 146 9.47 0.24 10.17
C THR A 146 8.09 0.28 9.54
N ILE A 147 7.68 -0.78 8.83
CA ILE A 147 6.35 -0.89 8.24
C ILE A 147 5.62 -2.04 8.92
N ILE A 148 4.50 -1.76 9.59
CA ILE A 148 3.61 -2.77 10.17
C ILE A 148 2.44 -2.98 9.21
N GLY A 149 2.40 -4.14 8.58
CA GLY A 149 1.34 -4.55 7.67
C GLY A 149 0.27 -5.37 8.38
N LEU A 150 -1.00 -5.00 8.20
CA LEU A 150 -2.16 -5.63 8.81
C LEU A 150 -3.02 -6.34 7.75
N TYR A 151 -3.62 -7.46 8.12
CA TYR A 151 -4.66 -8.11 7.34
C TYR A 151 -6.04 -7.80 7.94
N SER A 152 -6.85 -7.04 7.22
CA SER A 152 -8.18 -6.61 7.65
C SER A 152 -9.30 -7.57 7.25
N ASN A 153 -8.95 -8.79 6.81
CA ASN A 153 -9.85 -9.86 6.41
C ASN A 153 -10.77 -9.50 5.21
N VAL A 154 -11.67 -10.42 4.86
CA VAL A 154 -12.58 -10.30 3.71
C VAL A 154 -13.87 -9.50 3.94
N PRO A 155 -14.45 -9.36 5.18
CA PRO A 155 -15.67 -8.60 5.35
C PRO A 155 -15.52 -7.16 4.89
N ASP A 156 -16.58 -6.63 4.27
CA ASP A 156 -16.64 -5.23 3.90
C ASP A 156 -16.41 -4.30 5.10
N GLY A 157 -15.56 -3.28 4.93
CA GLY A 157 -15.07 -2.42 6.00
C GLY A 157 -14.00 -3.04 6.91
N GLY A 158 -13.70 -4.31 6.72
CA GLY A 158 -12.63 -5.04 7.39
C GLY A 158 -12.94 -5.49 8.82
N VAL A 159 -12.28 -6.56 9.25
CA VAL A 159 -12.29 -7.07 10.64
C VAL A 159 -10.91 -7.59 10.99
N ILE A 160 -10.33 -7.16 12.09
CA ILE A 160 -9.06 -7.68 12.62
C ILE A 160 -9.35 -8.60 13.81
N LYS A 161 -8.82 -9.82 13.78
CA LYS A 161 -8.99 -10.81 14.88
C LYS A 161 -8.14 -10.44 16.09
N GLN A 162 -8.56 -10.93 17.27
CA GLN A 162 -7.95 -10.55 18.55
C GLN A 162 -6.46 -10.92 18.64
N ASP A 163 -6.06 -12.06 18.12
CA ASP A 163 -4.66 -12.49 18.09
C ASP A 163 -3.77 -11.52 17.32
N GLN A 164 -4.26 -11.03 16.18
CA GLN A 164 -3.57 -9.99 15.41
C GLN A 164 -3.58 -8.63 16.12
N LEU A 165 -4.66 -8.28 16.81
CA LEU A 165 -4.71 -7.03 17.60
C LEU A 165 -3.70 -7.03 18.74
N ASP A 166 -3.57 -8.15 19.45
CA ASP A 166 -2.61 -8.29 20.54
C ASP A 166 -1.17 -8.21 20.02
N TRP A 167 -0.89 -8.84 18.87
CA TRP A 167 0.38 -8.74 18.17
C TRP A 167 0.63 -7.30 17.71
N PHE A 168 -0.32 -6.65 17.03
CA PHE A 168 -0.18 -5.28 16.53
C PHE A 168 0.14 -4.28 17.63
N LYS A 169 -0.53 -4.41 18.79
CA LYS A 169 -0.24 -3.58 19.97
C LYS A 169 1.20 -3.75 20.44
N GLN A 170 1.73 -4.99 20.43
CA GLN A 170 3.11 -5.26 20.82
C GLN A 170 4.11 -4.68 19.80
N GLU A 171 3.86 -4.87 18.51
CA GLU A 171 4.72 -4.32 17.44
C GLU A 171 4.79 -2.78 17.53
N LEU A 172 3.64 -2.11 17.70
CA LEU A 172 3.60 -0.66 17.88
C LEU A 172 4.41 -0.19 19.09
N ALA A 173 4.22 -0.85 20.25
CA ALA A 173 4.93 -0.49 21.48
C ALA A 173 6.45 -0.69 21.37
N ASN A 174 6.88 -1.68 20.59
CA ASN A 174 8.28 -2.05 20.40
C ASN A 174 8.96 -1.39 19.19
N ALA A 175 8.19 -0.74 18.31
CA ALA A 175 8.74 -0.10 17.11
C ALA A 175 9.85 0.90 17.47
N PRO A 176 11.02 0.85 16.78
CA PRO A 176 12.12 1.79 17.00
C PRO A 176 11.65 3.24 16.92
N LYS A 177 12.14 4.08 17.82
CA LYS A 177 11.73 5.51 17.89
C LYS A 177 12.57 6.42 16.99
N ASP A 178 13.66 5.91 16.48
CA ASP A 178 14.63 6.59 15.61
C ASP A 178 14.39 6.29 14.12
N LYS A 179 13.28 5.64 13.80
CA LYS A 179 12.84 5.35 12.44
C LYS A 179 11.42 5.86 12.22
N ALA A 180 11.10 6.19 10.98
CA ALA A 180 9.73 6.41 10.58
C ALA A 180 8.88 5.15 10.82
N LEU A 181 7.66 5.32 11.31
CA LEU A 181 6.70 4.25 11.57
C LEU A 181 5.51 4.34 10.62
N ILE A 182 5.36 3.36 9.75
CA ILE A 182 4.27 3.27 8.78
C ILE A 182 3.35 2.12 9.16
N ILE A 183 2.03 2.37 9.10
CA ILE A 183 1.01 1.31 9.17
C ILE A 183 0.42 1.13 7.79
N ALA A 184 0.34 -0.12 7.34
CA ALA A 184 -0.33 -0.49 6.09
C ALA A 184 -1.53 -1.41 6.43
N VAL A 185 -2.72 -1.05 5.94
CA VAL A 185 -3.95 -1.83 6.11
C VAL A 185 -4.81 -1.67 4.88
N HIS A 186 -5.34 -2.77 4.31
CA HIS A 186 -6.04 -2.69 3.03
C HIS A 186 -7.30 -1.81 3.07
N HIS A 187 -8.21 -2.04 4.02
CA HIS A 187 -9.42 -1.22 4.14
C HIS A 187 -9.10 0.19 4.64
N ALA A 188 -9.39 1.19 3.81
CA ALA A 188 -9.12 2.60 4.10
C ALA A 188 -9.94 3.10 5.29
N THR A 189 -9.29 3.81 6.22
CA THR A 189 -9.96 4.43 7.37
C THR A 189 -10.72 5.69 7.00
N PHE A 190 -10.23 6.41 5.99
CA PHE A 190 -10.87 7.60 5.42
C PHE A 190 -11.00 7.44 3.93
N SER A 191 -12.16 7.84 3.40
CA SER A 191 -12.41 7.93 1.98
C SER A 191 -13.47 8.97 1.71
N ALA A 192 -13.31 9.72 0.64
CA ALA A 192 -14.32 10.61 0.08
C ALA A 192 -15.09 9.97 -1.09
N ASP A 193 -14.91 8.68 -1.31
CA ASP A 193 -15.55 7.89 -2.35
C ASP A 193 -16.97 7.47 -1.92
N ASP A 194 -17.94 7.54 -2.85
CA ASP A 194 -19.32 7.16 -2.58
C ASP A 194 -19.57 5.64 -2.62
N GLU A 195 -18.68 4.89 -3.27
CA GLU A 195 -18.80 3.44 -3.43
C GLU A 195 -18.20 2.69 -2.25
N HIS A 196 -17.03 3.19 -1.78
CA HIS A 196 -16.29 2.67 -0.64
C HIS A 196 -15.97 3.81 0.33
N SER A 197 -16.92 4.08 1.24
CA SER A 197 -16.67 5.01 2.34
C SER A 197 -15.56 4.52 3.25
N GLY A 198 -14.94 5.43 4.00
CA GLY A 198 -13.94 5.05 4.99
C GLY A 198 -14.49 4.08 6.05
N SER A 199 -13.64 3.17 6.54
CA SER A 199 -14.01 2.17 7.52
C SER A 199 -13.91 2.70 8.96
N ASP A 200 -15.07 2.95 9.59
CA ASP A 200 -15.14 3.27 11.03
C ASP A 200 -14.63 2.13 11.91
N VAL A 201 -14.78 0.89 11.46
CA VAL A 201 -14.26 -0.30 12.16
C VAL A 201 -12.75 -0.23 12.23
N MET A 202 -12.07 0.01 11.09
CA MET A 202 -10.61 0.14 11.05
C MET A 202 -10.13 1.36 11.81
N LEU A 203 -10.80 2.50 11.68
CA LEU A 203 -10.44 3.69 12.45
C LEU A 203 -10.48 3.43 13.95
N ASN A 204 -11.57 2.84 14.44
CA ASN A 204 -11.71 2.50 15.86
C ASN A 204 -10.64 1.51 16.35
N VAL A 205 -10.29 0.53 15.52
CA VAL A 205 -9.20 -0.42 15.80
C VAL A 205 -7.87 0.29 15.94
N LEU A 206 -7.51 1.12 14.94
CA LEU A 206 -6.25 1.87 14.95
C LEU A 206 -6.18 2.81 16.16
N ASP A 207 -7.20 3.63 16.38
CA ASP A 207 -7.24 4.61 17.46
C ASP A 207 -7.10 3.96 18.85
N LYS A 208 -7.84 2.87 19.07
CA LYS A 208 -7.75 2.11 20.31
C LYS A 208 -6.34 1.53 20.51
N THR A 209 -5.74 1.02 19.46
CA THR A 209 -4.41 0.40 19.55
C THR A 209 -3.33 1.47 19.74
N PHE A 210 -3.41 2.61 19.05
CA PHE A 210 -2.52 3.75 19.26
C PHE A 210 -2.58 4.28 20.69
N ALA A 211 -3.80 4.44 21.24
CA ALA A 211 -3.98 4.87 22.62
C ALA A 211 -3.41 3.86 23.63
N GLN A 212 -3.58 2.55 23.39
CA GLN A 212 -3.10 1.50 24.30
C GLN A 212 -1.58 1.28 24.23
N SER A 213 -0.95 1.49 23.07
CA SER A 213 0.49 1.36 22.89
C SER A 213 1.25 2.65 23.23
N HIS A 214 0.54 3.77 23.39
CA HIS A 214 1.12 5.11 23.50
C HIS A 214 2.08 5.46 22.34
N ARG A 215 1.77 4.98 21.13
CA ARG A 215 2.56 5.16 19.94
C ARG A 215 1.67 5.56 18.76
N LEU A 216 2.00 6.65 18.08
CA LEU A 216 1.38 7.08 16.83
C LEU A 216 2.28 6.73 15.64
N PRO A 217 1.71 6.39 14.48
CA PRO A 217 2.49 6.26 13.24
C PRO A 217 2.82 7.63 12.64
N ASP A 218 3.80 7.64 11.75
CA ASP A 218 4.14 8.79 10.93
C ASP A 218 3.32 8.83 9.63
N ALA A 219 2.79 7.67 9.17
CA ALA A 219 1.85 7.60 8.05
C ALA A 219 1.01 6.32 8.12
N VAL A 220 -0.19 6.35 7.50
CA VAL A 220 -1.06 5.19 7.30
C VAL A 220 -1.36 5.05 5.82
N PHE A 221 -1.13 3.86 5.25
CA PHE A 221 -1.41 3.53 3.86
C PHE A 221 -2.50 2.49 3.73
N SER A 222 -3.36 2.69 2.73
CA SER A 222 -4.49 1.80 2.42
C SER A 222 -4.71 1.65 0.92
N GLY A 223 -5.37 0.56 0.53
CA GLY A 223 -5.95 0.33 -0.78
C GLY A 223 -7.48 0.34 -0.72
N HIS A 224 -8.13 -0.68 -1.34
CA HIS A 224 -9.56 -0.95 -1.32
C HIS A 224 -10.43 0.06 -2.07
N VAL A 225 -10.10 1.33 -2.01
CA VAL A 225 -10.74 2.42 -2.75
C VAL A 225 -9.90 2.68 -3.99
N HIS A 226 -10.45 2.42 -5.16
CA HIS A 226 -9.68 2.38 -6.42
C HIS A 226 -9.41 3.78 -6.99
N ASN A 227 -8.68 4.58 -6.21
CA ASN A 227 -8.20 5.90 -6.60
C ASN A 227 -7.03 6.33 -5.70
N TYR A 228 -6.57 7.54 -5.86
CA TYR A 228 -5.61 8.15 -4.96
C TYR A 228 -6.29 9.22 -4.11
N GLN A 229 -6.08 9.16 -2.78
CA GLN A 229 -6.51 10.21 -1.86
C GLN A 229 -5.44 10.40 -0.77
N ARG A 230 -5.17 11.66 -0.40
CA ARG A 230 -4.35 12.00 0.75
C ARG A 230 -5.11 12.85 1.74
N PHE A 231 -5.21 12.34 2.95
CA PHE A 231 -5.78 13.06 4.09
C PHE A 231 -4.67 13.42 5.06
N THR A 232 -4.86 14.55 5.76
CA THR A 232 -4.11 14.90 6.96
C THR A 232 -5.03 14.73 8.16
N ARG A 233 -4.62 13.96 9.15
CA ARG A 233 -5.29 13.87 10.43
C ARG A 233 -4.48 14.53 11.53
N GLU A 234 -5.09 15.47 12.26
CA GLU A 234 -4.52 16.08 13.43
C GLU A 234 -4.85 15.25 14.68
N LEU A 235 -3.84 14.60 15.30
CA LEU A 235 -4.03 13.75 16.47
C LEU A 235 -2.91 13.97 17.48
N ASN A 236 -3.26 14.39 18.70
CA ASN A 236 -2.32 14.61 19.81
C ASN A 236 -1.11 15.48 19.42
N GLY A 237 -1.32 16.50 18.61
CA GLY A 237 -0.27 17.41 18.14
C GLY A 237 0.54 16.93 16.95
N HIS A 238 0.28 15.71 16.42
CA HIS A 238 0.85 15.20 15.19
C HIS A 238 -0.06 15.49 13.99
N GLU A 239 0.51 15.70 12.83
CA GLU A 239 -0.16 15.72 11.54
C GLU A 239 0.20 14.42 10.80
N ILE A 240 -0.73 13.48 10.78
CA ILE A 240 -0.49 12.14 10.25
C ILE A 240 -1.13 12.05 8.86
N PRO A 241 -0.34 11.84 7.78
CA PRO A 241 -0.90 11.55 6.47
C PRO A 241 -1.53 10.15 6.44
N TYR A 242 -2.79 10.09 6.00
CA TYR A 242 -3.52 8.88 5.67
C TYR A 242 -3.70 8.85 4.15
N LEU A 243 -3.21 7.79 3.54
CA LEU A 243 -3.12 7.69 2.09
C LEU A 243 -3.90 6.49 1.58
N VAL A 244 -4.76 6.72 0.60
CA VAL A 244 -5.34 5.70 -0.25
C VAL A 244 -4.51 5.64 -1.52
N VAL A 245 -3.98 4.47 -1.86
CA VAL A 245 -3.12 4.23 -3.03
C VAL A 245 -3.64 3.06 -3.87
N GLY A 246 -4.97 2.99 -4.04
CA GLY A 246 -5.68 1.89 -4.70
C GLY A 246 -5.86 2.07 -6.22
N SER A 247 -5.07 2.91 -6.85
CA SER A 247 -5.15 3.15 -8.30
C SER A 247 -4.16 2.31 -9.12
N GLY A 248 -3.74 1.13 -8.61
CA GLY A 248 -2.67 0.31 -9.19
C GLY A 248 -3.01 -0.41 -10.49
N GLY A 249 -4.30 -0.53 -10.87
CA GLY A 249 -4.67 -1.24 -12.11
C GLY A 249 -6.13 -1.64 -12.21
N HIS A 250 -6.79 -1.92 -11.10
CA HIS A 250 -8.21 -2.25 -11.11
C HIS A 250 -9.08 -1.03 -11.45
N LYS A 251 -10.32 -1.28 -11.92
CA LYS A 251 -11.25 -0.23 -12.37
C LYS A 251 -11.35 0.93 -11.37
N LEU A 252 -11.04 2.14 -11.83
CA LEU A 252 -11.08 3.33 -11.00
C LEU A 252 -12.49 3.67 -10.50
N HIS A 253 -12.56 4.21 -9.28
CA HIS A 253 -13.75 4.77 -8.67
C HIS A 253 -13.65 6.29 -8.57
N LYS A 254 -14.77 6.95 -8.86
CA LYS A 254 -14.89 8.41 -8.71
C LYS A 254 -15.21 8.79 -7.27
N ILE A 255 -14.64 9.91 -6.81
CA ILE A 255 -14.89 10.41 -5.46
C ILE A 255 -16.37 10.72 -5.24
N GLN A 256 -17.09 11.26 -6.24
CA GLN A 256 -18.53 11.47 -6.16
C GLN A 256 -19.24 10.98 -7.42
N LYS A 257 -20.20 10.06 -7.25
CA LYS A 257 -20.98 9.47 -8.36
C LYS A 257 -22.08 10.37 -8.91
N ASN A 258 -22.73 11.18 -8.07
CA ASN A 258 -24.07 11.68 -8.39
C ASN A 258 -24.15 13.06 -9.03
N ASP A 259 -23.13 13.93 -8.93
CA ASP A 259 -23.31 15.32 -9.38
C ASP A 259 -22.16 15.92 -10.21
N ASN A 260 -21.17 15.16 -10.64
CA ASN A 260 -19.96 15.72 -11.27
C ASN A 260 -19.31 16.85 -10.46
N VAL A 261 -19.47 16.83 -9.14
CA VAL A 261 -18.94 17.87 -8.26
C VAL A 261 -17.47 17.58 -8.03
N ILE A 262 -16.61 18.44 -8.53
CA ILE A 262 -15.19 18.44 -8.20
C ILE A 262 -15.05 18.94 -6.76
N ILE A 263 -14.50 18.12 -5.88
CA ILE A 263 -14.14 18.56 -4.53
C ILE A 263 -12.90 19.46 -4.64
N ASN A 264 -13.04 20.71 -4.27
CA ASN A 264 -11.89 21.59 -4.15
C ASN A 264 -11.08 21.23 -2.90
N THR A 265 -9.83 20.85 -3.08
CA THR A 265 -8.90 20.58 -1.96
C THR A 265 -8.05 21.82 -1.63
N PRO A 266 -7.66 22.02 -0.35
CA PRO A 266 -7.98 21.16 0.79
C PRO A 266 -9.46 21.22 1.21
N PHE A 267 -10.02 20.05 1.61
CA PHE A 267 -11.42 19.93 2.02
C PHE A 267 -11.51 19.24 3.40
N LYS A 268 -12.04 19.92 4.40
CA LYS A 268 -12.23 19.38 5.74
C LYS A 268 -13.46 18.46 5.76
N LEU A 269 -13.30 17.23 6.24
CA LEU A 269 -14.42 16.28 6.30
C LEU A 269 -15.50 16.79 7.29
N PRO A 270 -16.79 16.86 6.88
CA PRO A 270 -17.84 17.49 7.69
C PRO A 270 -18.01 16.87 9.07
N ASP A 271 -17.95 15.54 9.16
CA ASP A 271 -18.21 14.79 10.40
C ASP A 271 -16.92 14.47 11.19
N ARG A 272 -15.76 14.93 10.70
CA ARG A 272 -14.43 14.65 11.25
C ARG A 272 -13.55 15.89 11.19
N GLY A 273 -13.77 16.77 12.16
CA GLY A 273 -13.10 18.07 12.21
C GLY A 273 -11.58 18.04 12.34
N ASP A 274 -11.01 16.87 12.66
CA ASP A 274 -9.58 16.58 12.74
C ASP A 274 -8.98 16.03 11.44
N VAL A 275 -9.79 15.86 10.37
CA VAL A 275 -9.36 15.24 9.10
C VAL A 275 -9.63 16.16 7.92
N THR A 276 -8.61 16.39 7.12
CA THR A 276 -8.66 17.19 5.89
C THR A 276 -8.24 16.35 4.69
N LEU A 277 -9.06 16.29 3.62
CA LEU A 277 -8.66 15.79 2.31
C LEU A 277 -7.77 16.85 1.65
N GLU A 278 -6.50 16.53 1.44
CA GLU A 278 -5.50 17.48 0.91
C GLU A 278 -5.35 17.37 -0.61
N SER A 279 -5.45 16.16 -1.14
CA SER A 279 -5.27 15.89 -2.57
C SER A 279 -5.98 14.59 -2.96
N TYR A 280 -6.38 14.48 -4.23
CA TYR A 280 -6.89 13.24 -4.81
C TYR A 280 -6.66 13.15 -6.32
N CYS A 281 -6.71 11.92 -6.85
CA CYS A 281 -6.73 11.63 -8.27
C CYS A 281 -7.63 10.38 -8.49
N ASP A 282 -8.77 10.58 -9.13
CA ASP A 282 -9.82 9.55 -9.29
C ASP A 282 -10.07 9.17 -10.77
N ASP A 283 -9.26 9.70 -11.67
CA ASP A 283 -9.40 9.55 -13.12
C ASP A 283 -8.15 8.95 -13.81
N ARG A 284 -7.09 8.68 -13.05
CA ARG A 284 -5.83 8.12 -13.57
C ARG A 284 -5.28 7.04 -12.65
N TYR A 285 -4.73 5.99 -13.25
CA TYR A 285 -3.96 4.97 -12.57
C TYR A 285 -2.61 5.52 -12.14
N GLY A 286 -1.99 4.90 -11.13
CA GLY A 286 -0.70 5.39 -10.67
C GLY A 286 -0.14 4.65 -9.47
N PHE A 287 0.99 5.14 -8.99
CA PHE A 287 1.73 4.61 -7.86
C PHE A 287 2.33 5.75 -7.04
N MET A 288 2.73 5.46 -5.83
CA MET A 288 3.46 6.40 -5.00
C MET A 288 4.91 5.95 -4.82
N ARG A 289 5.85 6.90 -4.84
CA ARG A 289 7.21 6.73 -4.35
C ARG A 289 7.35 7.40 -3.00
N LEU A 290 7.90 6.65 -2.03
CA LEU A 290 8.33 7.18 -0.74
C LEU A 290 9.86 7.31 -0.71
N GLU A 291 10.32 8.39 -0.13
CA GLU A 291 11.73 8.68 0.16
C GLU A 291 11.83 9.04 1.64
N ILE A 292 12.61 8.25 2.40
CA ILE A 292 12.69 8.37 3.87
C ILE A 292 14.15 8.49 4.30
N THR A 293 14.41 9.52 5.09
CA THR A 293 15.68 9.75 5.80
C THR A 293 15.42 9.71 7.30
N PRO A 294 16.44 9.81 8.17
CA PRO A 294 16.21 9.96 9.62
C PRO A 294 15.37 11.18 10.00
N ASP A 295 15.35 12.23 9.17
CA ASP A 295 14.73 13.52 9.50
C ASP A 295 13.34 13.69 8.89
N LYS A 296 13.06 13.02 7.76
CA LYS A 296 11.83 13.27 6.99
C LYS A 296 11.30 12.04 6.25
N LEU A 297 9.99 12.04 6.05
CA LEU A 297 9.28 11.17 5.14
C LEU A 297 8.69 12.02 4.02
N GLN A 298 9.03 11.72 2.77
CA GLN A 298 8.48 12.38 1.60
C GLN A 298 7.72 11.39 0.73
N GLY A 299 6.48 11.72 0.34
CA GLY A 299 5.67 10.96 -0.60
C GLY A 299 5.42 11.74 -1.88
N LYS A 300 5.46 11.05 -3.02
CA LYS A 300 5.17 11.59 -4.35
C LYS A 300 4.26 10.62 -5.09
N PHE A 301 3.05 11.05 -5.43
CA PHE A 301 2.14 10.26 -6.25
C PHE A 301 2.31 10.62 -7.72
N PHE A 302 2.46 9.60 -8.55
CA PHE A 302 2.62 9.70 -10.00
C PHE A 302 1.47 8.99 -10.71
N SER A 303 0.81 9.68 -11.65
CA SER A 303 -0.08 9.01 -12.58
C SER A 303 0.71 8.31 -13.68
N ALA A 304 0.31 7.09 -14.02
CA ALA A 304 0.84 6.36 -15.16
C ALA A 304 0.11 6.78 -16.45
N GLY A 305 0.84 6.98 -17.52
CA GLY A 305 0.33 7.30 -18.84
C GLY A 305 0.70 6.25 -19.88
N ALA A 306 0.07 6.30 -21.05
CA ALA A 306 0.42 5.44 -22.17
C ALA A 306 1.86 5.72 -22.64
N ARG A 307 2.52 4.68 -23.17
CA ARG A 307 3.84 4.81 -23.75
C ARG A 307 3.78 5.67 -25.03
N HIS A 308 4.55 6.74 -25.07
CA HIS A 308 4.81 7.54 -26.26
C HIS A 308 6.20 7.26 -26.83
N GLN A 309 6.49 7.79 -28.05
CA GLN A 309 7.80 7.61 -28.72
C GLN A 309 8.98 8.11 -27.87
N ASP A 310 8.73 9.08 -26.97
CA ASP A 310 9.73 9.69 -26.07
C ASP A 310 9.77 9.05 -24.66
N GLY A 311 9.09 7.93 -24.42
CA GLY A 311 9.00 7.24 -23.13
C GLY A 311 7.60 7.25 -22.52
N PHE A 312 7.51 6.83 -21.24
CA PHE A 312 6.26 6.87 -20.51
C PHE A 312 5.96 8.27 -20.01
N ILE A 313 4.73 8.74 -20.23
CA ILE A 313 4.24 9.94 -19.55
C ILE A 313 3.79 9.51 -18.16
N HIS A 314 4.55 9.93 -17.15
CA HIS A 314 4.06 9.94 -15.77
C HIS A 314 4.09 11.38 -15.27
N GLU A 315 2.99 11.82 -14.74
CA GLU A 315 2.84 13.16 -14.18
C GLU A 315 2.82 13.06 -12.66
N LYS A 316 3.66 13.85 -11.99
CA LYS A 316 3.57 13.99 -10.54
C LYS A 316 2.32 14.80 -10.19
N ILE A 317 1.35 14.12 -9.59
CA ILE A 317 0.04 14.69 -9.21
C ILE A 317 0.09 15.33 -7.84
N ASP A 318 0.79 14.68 -6.90
CA ASP A 318 0.84 15.15 -5.51
C ASP A 318 2.23 14.94 -4.91
N LYS A 319 2.53 15.75 -3.91
CA LYS A 319 3.74 15.66 -3.10
C LYS A 319 3.45 16.14 -1.69
N PHE A 320 3.97 15.43 -0.70
CA PHE A 320 4.00 15.90 0.69
C PHE A 320 5.36 15.58 1.33
N GLU A 321 5.68 16.29 2.40
CA GLU A 321 6.85 16.05 3.23
C GLU A 321 6.44 16.17 4.69
N LEU A 322 6.81 15.19 5.52
CA LEU A 322 6.63 15.17 6.96
C LEU A 322 7.98 15.30 7.65
N ASP A 323 8.12 16.29 8.53
CA ASP A 323 9.24 16.42 9.47
C ASP A 323 9.05 15.37 10.58
N LEU A 324 9.95 14.38 10.66
CA LEU A 324 9.83 13.26 11.60
C LEU A 324 10.16 13.64 13.06
N HIS A 325 10.83 14.78 13.29
CA HIS A 325 11.12 15.26 14.64
C HIS A 325 9.97 16.08 15.21
N LYS A 326 9.29 16.85 14.36
CA LYS A 326 8.15 17.68 14.77
C LYS A 326 6.81 16.96 14.60
N HIS A 327 6.78 15.89 13.79
CA HIS A 327 5.56 15.22 13.33
C HIS A 327 4.57 16.20 12.68
N LYS A 328 5.10 17.06 11.79
CA LYS A 328 4.35 18.11 11.10
C LYS A 328 4.62 18.04 9.60
N LEU A 329 3.56 18.24 8.82
CA LEU A 329 3.70 18.43 7.38
C LEU A 329 4.40 19.75 7.10
N VAL A 330 5.29 19.73 6.12
CA VAL A 330 6.00 20.91 5.65
C VAL A 330 5.21 21.44 4.45
N GLY A 331 4.71 22.68 4.56
CA GLY A 331 3.86 23.33 3.57
C GLY A 331 4.58 23.68 2.26
#